data_5aa9eb1af7c3a67bc9849a5f6055a6e9
#
_entry.id   5aa9eb1af7c3a67bc9849a5f6055a6e9
#
_cell.length_a   1.000
_cell.length_b   1.000
_cell.length_c   1.000
_cell.angle_alpha   90.00
_cell.angle_beta   90.00
_cell.angle_gamma   90.00
#
_symmetry.space_group_name_H-M   'P 1'
#
loop_
_entity.id
_entity.type
_entity.pdbx_description
1 polymer ?
#
loop_
_entity_poly.entity_id
_entity_poly.type
_entity_poly.pdbx_seq_one_letter_code
_entity_poly.pdbx_strand_id
1 'polypeptide(L)'
;MKQESAILVGTDDATMDELRELAITAGASIVGETIQHRTRPDPATFIGKGKIEELRLEVLAGAVKVVIVDDELTPGQARNIEAALDTKVVDRTGLILDIFAARARTKEGKLQVELALLNYQLTRLSGSSGYLSRLGGGIGTRGPGETKLETDRRQIRKRISVLKREIEQIRKHRNLHRERRKKDRTPLVSLVGYTNAGKSTLFQALSKEDTLVSSRLFSTLDTLIRRIKLGGECHVLISDTVGFIRKLPHQLVSAFRATLEEVVEADLIIHVIDASDPDRLDKRGVVLDVLDEIGAGDHPRLTVYNKSDLLDPEDALPILQPNEFCVSAVTGQGLVELVAAVVSEVSTASVSRS
;
A
#
# COMPACT_ATOMS: atom_id res chain seq x y z
N MET A 1 -19.43 -10.97 8.40
CA MET A 1 -19.48 -9.55 8.78
C MET A 1 -20.52 -8.89 7.89
N LYS A 2 -21.42 -8.04 8.42
CA LYS A 2 -22.34 -7.26 7.57
C LYS A 2 -21.49 -6.27 6.77
N GLN A 3 -21.59 -6.30 5.45
CA GLN A 3 -20.97 -5.31 4.58
C GLN A 3 -21.56 -3.93 4.91
N GLU A 4 -20.70 -2.94 5.13
CA GLU A 4 -21.14 -1.56 5.35
C GLU A 4 -21.43 -0.91 4.00
N SER A 5 -22.63 -0.30 3.88
CA SER A 5 -23.00 0.46 2.68
C SER A 5 -22.13 1.73 2.57
N ALA A 6 -21.50 1.93 1.43
CA ALA A 6 -20.55 3.02 1.20
C ALA A 6 -20.90 3.84 -0.06
N ILE A 7 -20.71 5.15 0.01
CA ILE A 7 -20.60 6.02 -1.16
C ILE A 7 -19.14 6.43 -1.34
N LEU A 8 -18.66 6.35 -2.59
CA LEU A 8 -17.33 6.81 -2.96
C LEU A 8 -17.36 8.25 -3.41
N VAL A 9 -16.36 9.03 -3.02
CA VAL A 9 -16.24 10.45 -3.39
C VAL A 9 -14.85 10.71 -3.93
N GLY A 10 -14.77 11.25 -5.15
CA GLY A 10 -13.52 11.59 -5.82
C GLY A 10 -13.56 12.91 -6.56
N THR A 11 -12.39 13.33 -7.03
CA THR A 11 -12.21 14.52 -7.86
C THR A 11 -11.71 14.21 -9.27
N ASP A 12 -11.35 12.94 -9.52
CA ASP A 12 -10.78 12.46 -10.77
C ASP A 12 -11.29 11.04 -11.08
N ASP A 13 -11.77 10.82 -12.30
CA ASP A 13 -12.26 9.51 -12.75
C ASP A 13 -11.15 8.46 -12.77
N ALA A 14 -9.92 8.86 -13.11
CA ALA A 14 -8.79 7.93 -13.27
C ALA A 14 -8.42 7.15 -11.99
N THR A 15 -8.85 7.63 -10.82
CA THR A 15 -8.54 6.99 -9.53
C THR A 15 -9.75 6.31 -8.89
N MET A 16 -10.96 6.48 -9.46
CA MET A 16 -12.19 5.93 -8.88
C MET A 16 -12.28 4.40 -8.97
N ASP A 17 -11.80 3.81 -10.06
CA ASP A 17 -11.79 2.35 -10.20
C ASP A 17 -10.90 1.71 -9.12
N GLU A 18 -9.74 2.30 -8.86
CA GLU A 18 -8.84 1.85 -7.80
C GLU A 18 -9.46 2.04 -6.41
N LEU A 19 -10.15 3.17 -6.16
CA LEU A 19 -10.87 3.39 -4.90
C LEU A 19 -11.97 2.35 -4.68
N ARG A 20 -12.68 2.00 -5.75
CA ARG A 20 -13.72 0.97 -5.73
C ARG A 20 -13.15 -0.39 -5.33
N GLU A 21 -12.04 -0.80 -5.93
CA GLU A 21 -11.35 -2.04 -5.56
C GLU A 21 -10.84 -2.03 -4.11
N LEU A 22 -10.32 -0.90 -3.63
CA LEU A 22 -9.93 -0.72 -2.23
C LEU A 22 -11.13 -0.89 -1.29
N ALA A 23 -12.25 -0.23 -1.57
CA ALA A 23 -13.46 -0.30 -0.77
C ALA A 23 -14.02 -1.72 -0.70
N ILE A 24 -14.07 -2.43 -1.83
CA ILE A 24 -14.48 -3.84 -1.90
C ILE A 24 -13.51 -4.72 -1.10
N THR A 25 -12.20 -4.45 -1.21
CA THR A 25 -11.17 -5.19 -0.46
C THR A 25 -11.31 -4.99 1.05
N ALA A 26 -11.71 -3.80 1.49
CA ALA A 26 -12.02 -3.49 2.89
C ALA A 26 -13.34 -4.12 3.36
N GLY A 27 -14.17 -4.63 2.45
CA GLY A 27 -15.45 -5.28 2.76
C GLY A 27 -16.65 -4.34 2.72
N ALA A 28 -16.53 -3.17 2.06
CA ALA A 28 -17.64 -2.26 1.83
C ALA A 28 -18.55 -2.76 0.70
N SER A 29 -19.85 -2.40 0.76
CA SER A 29 -20.81 -2.53 -0.31
C SER A 29 -21.08 -1.16 -0.92
N ILE A 30 -20.63 -0.94 -2.14
CA ILE A 30 -20.73 0.35 -2.82
C ILE A 30 -22.16 0.52 -3.31
N VAL A 31 -22.82 1.61 -2.88
CA VAL A 31 -24.20 1.94 -3.25
C VAL A 31 -24.30 3.20 -4.11
N GLY A 32 -23.21 3.97 -4.24
CA GLY A 32 -23.15 5.16 -5.06
C GLY A 32 -21.74 5.69 -5.20
N GLU A 33 -21.54 6.54 -6.19
CA GLU A 33 -20.30 7.23 -6.48
C GLU A 33 -20.56 8.68 -6.85
N THR A 34 -19.77 9.57 -6.30
CA THR A 34 -19.89 11.02 -6.52
C THR A 34 -18.53 11.56 -6.94
N ILE A 35 -18.48 12.09 -8.16
CA ILE A 35 -17.27 12.72 -8.70
C ILE A 35 -17.52 14.21 -8.89
N GLN A 36 -16.58 15.02 -8.43
CA GLN A 36 -16.58 16.44 -8.71
C GLN A 36 -15.23 16.86 -9.27
N HIS A 37 -15.14 17.01 -10.58
CA HIS A 37 -13.92 17.48 -11.24
C HIS A 37 -13.52 18.87 -10.73
N ARG A 38 -12.40 18.93 -10.04
CA ARG A 38 -11.82 20.17 -9.51
C ARG A 38 -10.30 20.11 -9.59
N THR A 39 -9.70 21.20 -10.02
CA THR A 39 -8.24 21.35 -10.03
C THR A 39 -7.67 21.51 -8.63
N ARG A 40 -8.48 21.98 -7.67
CA ARG A 40 -8.09 22.11 -6.26
C ARG A 40 -9.26 21.71 -5.37
N PRO A 41 -9.05 20.84 -4.39
CA PRO A 41 -10.04 20.48 -3.38
C PRO A 41 -10.53 21.72 -2.61
N ASP A 42 -11.78 21.67 -2.15
CA ASP A 42 -12.31 22.70 -1.27
C ASP A 42 -11.57 22.63 0.10
N PRO A 43 -11.06 23.77 0.61
CA PRO A 43 -10.32 23.79 1.87
C PRO A 43 -11.14 23.33 3.08
N ALA A 44 -12.47 23.51 3.06
CA ALA A 44 -13.34 23.19 4.18
C ALA A 44 -13.92 21.78 4.11
N THR A 45 -14.30 21.32 2.91
CA THR A 45 -15.13 20.12 2.72
C THR A 45 -14.66 19.22 1.58
N PHE A 46 -13.44 19.41 1.05
CA PHE A 46 -12.86 18.66 -0.06
C PHE A 46 -13.63 18.83 -1.39
N ILE A 47 -14.95 18.61 -1.39
CA ILE A 47 -15.89 18.91 -2.48
C ILE A 47 -16.69 20.16 -2.16
N GLY A 48 -17.27 20.81 -3.17
CA GLY A 48 -18.02 22.07 -3.00
C GLY A 48 -19.32 21.88 -2.21
N LYS A 49 -19.80 22.97 -1.59
CA LYS A 49 -21.00 22.98 -0.74
C LYS A 49 -22.25 22.41 -1.41
N GLY A 50 -22.50 22.75 -2.69
CA GLY A 50 -23.64 22.19 -3.43
C GLY A 50 -23.55 20.66 -3.56
N LYS A 51 -22.33 20.13 -3.82
CA LYS A 51 -22.10 18.69 -3.94
C LYS A 51 -22.21 17.97 -2.59
N ILE A 52 -21.85 18.63 -1.48
CA ILE A 52 -22.10 18.10 -0.13
C ILE A 52 -23.60 17.95 0.14
N GLU A 53 -24.42 18.91 -0.30
CA GLU A 53 -25.86 18.83 -0.07
C GLU A 53 -26.52 17.73 -0.94
N GLU A 54 -26.09 17.56 -2.20
CA GLU A 54 -26.49 16.42 -3.02
C GLU A 54 -26.12 15.09 -2.34
N LEU A 55 -24.87 14.96 -1.92
CA LEU A 55 -24.36 13.77 -1.23
C LEU A 55 -25.13 13.50 0.08
N ARG A 56 -25.53 14.55 0.81
CA ARG A 56 -26.36 14.41 2.01
C ARG A 56 -27.70 13.76 1.73
N LEU A 57 -28.35 14.15 0.62
CA LEU A 57 -29.60 13.54 0.20
C LEU A 57 -29.41 12.06 -0.18
N GLU A 58 -28.34 11.72 -0.88
CA GLU A 58 -28.01 10.35 -1.24
C GLU A 58 -27.74 9.47 0.00
N VAL A 59 -26.99 10.00 0.97
CA VAL A 59 -26.71 9.33 2.25
C VAL A 59 -27.98 9.01 3.02
N LEU A 60 -28.91 9.98 3.08
CA LEU A 60 -30.19 9.81 3.77
C LEU A 60 -31.08 8.80 3.05
N ALA A 61 -31.16 8.85 1.72
CA ALA A 61 -32.00 7.94 0.91
C ALA A 61 -31.48 6.51 0.90
N GLY A 62 -30.14 6.33 0.88
CA GLY A 62 -29.49 5.02 0.75
C GLY A 62 -29.15 4.30 2.06
N ALA A 63 -29.52 4.85 3.23
CA ALA A 63 -29.07 4.33 4.55
C ALA A 63 -27.56 4.04 4.58
N VAL A 64 -26.77 4.96 4.02
CA VAL A 64 -25.31 4.84 3.89
C VAL A 64 -24.65 4.92 5.25
N LYS A 65 -23.70 4.05 5.50
CA LYS A 65 -22.98 3.99 6.78
C LYS A 65 -21.62 4.65 6.77
N VAL A 66 -21.02 4.74 5.58
CA VAL A 66 -19.68 5.32 5.43
C VAL A 66 -19.58 6.04 4.09
N VAL A 67 -18.93 7.19 4.11
CA VAL A 67 -18.49 7.91 2.90
C VAL A 67 -16.98 7.76 2.80
N ILE A 68 -16.50 7.29 1.64
CA ILE A 68 -15.08 7.03 1.40
C ILE A 68 -14.58 8.06 0.39
N VAL A 69 -13.54 8.80 0.77
CA VAL A 69 -12.97 9.89 -0.04
C VAL A 69 -11.63 9.48 -0.63
N ASP A 70 -11.44 9.73 -1.94
CA ASP A 70 -10.25 9.31 -2.72
C ASP A 70 -9.02 10.21 -2.52
N ASP A 71 -8.86 10.78 -1.36
CA ASP A 71 -7.67 11.58 -1.04
C ASP A 71 -7.42 11.57 0.47
N GLU A 72 -6.28 12.11 0.90
CA GLU A 72 -6.01 12.34 2.31
C GLU A 72 -6.74 13.61 2.77
N LEU A 73 -7.64 13.48 3.73
CA LEU A 73 -8.38 14.61 4.28
C LEU A 73 -7.63 15.25 5.44
N THR A 74 -7.61 16.58 5.43
CA THR A 74 -7.22 17.30 6.65
C THR A 74 -8.22 17.00 7.77
N PRO A 75 -7.79 17.06 9.04
CA PRO A 75 -8.70 16.85 10.19
C PRO A 75 -9.91 17.79 10.19
N GLY A 76 -9.78 18.98 9.63
CA GLY A 76 -10.85 19.94 9.46
C GLY A 76 -11.88 19.49 8.41
N GLN A 77 -11.40 19.09 7.24
CA GLN A 77 -12.25 18.59 6.15
C GLN A 77 -13.06 17.38 6.59
N ALA A 78 -12.39 16.37 7.18
CA ALA A 78 -13.06 15.17 7.64
C ALA A 78 -14.21 15.49 8.60
N ARG A 79 -13.98 16.31 9.62
CA ARG A 79 -15.03 16.72 10.56
C ARG A 79 -16.16 17.52 9.92
N ASN A 80 -15.82 18.44 9.02
CA ASN A 80 -16.84 19.25 8.35
C ASN A 80 -17.75 18.39 7.49
N ILE A 81 -17.18 17.40 6.80
CA ILE A 81 -17.94 16.45 5.98
C ILE A 81 -18.78 15.54 6.91
N GLU A 82 -18.20 14.97 7.97
CA GLU A 82 -18.94 14.15 8.95
C GLU A 82 -20.11 14.91 9.55
N ALA A 83 -19.89 16.18 9.95
CA ALA A 83 -20.94 17.03 10.52
C ALA A 83 -22.04 17.39 9.50
N ALA A 84 -21.67 17.56 8.23
CA ALA A 84 -22.64 17.89 7.17
C ALA A 84 -23.49 16.68 6.75
N LEU A 85 -22.90 15.48 6.75
CA LEU A 85 -23.54 14.24 6.28
C LEU A 85 -24.16 13.41 7.41
N ASP A 86 -23.83 13.70 8.68
CA ASP A 86 -24.17 12.89 9.86
C ASP A 86 -23.80 11.41 9.67
N THR A 87 -22.64 11.15 9.03
CA THR A 87 -22.19 9.83 8.63
C THR A 87 -20.68 9.71 8.77
N LYS A 88 -20.18 8.52 9.09
CA LYS A 88 -18.74 8.22 9.17
C LYS A 88 -18.06 8.54 7.84
N VAL A 89 -16.93 9.25 7.92
CA VAL A 89 -16.09 9.57 6.76
C VAL A 89 -14.73 8.91 6.91
N VAL A 90 -14.33 8.16 5.90
CA VAL A 90 -13.04 7.50 5.80
C VAL A 90 -12.31 8.06 4.58
N ASP A 91 -11.10 8.52 4.75
CA ASP A 91 -10.25 8.92 3.62
C ASP A 91 -9.43 7.73 3.09
N ARG A 92 -8.76 7.93 1.97
CA ARG A 92 -7.94 6.91 1.33
C ARG A 92 -6.90 6.31 2.27
N THR A 93 -6.27 7.13 3.11
CA THR A 93 -5.30 6.68 4.12
C THR A 93 -5.94 5.75 5.16
N GLY A 94 -7.07 6.14 5.70
CA GLY A 94 -7.82 5.32 6.65
C GLY A 94 -8.28 4.00 6.04
N LEU A 95 -8.76 4.02 4.79
CA LEU A 95 -9.20 2.82 4.07
C LEU A 95 -8.05 1.82 3.86
N ILE A 96 -6.88 2.29 3.42
CA ILE A 96 -5.69 1.44 3.24
C ILE A 96 -5.25 0.85 4.59
N LEU A 97 -5.27 1.64 5.67
CA LEU A 97 -4.93 1.17 7.01
C LEU A 97 -5.90 0.09 7.51
N ASP A 98 -7.20 0.21 7.24
CA ASP A 98 -8.20 -0.81 7.59
C ASP A 98 -7.94 -2.12 6.84
N ILE A 99 -7.58 -2.06 5.53
CA ILE A 99 -7.18 -3.23 4.75
C ILE A 99 -5.94 -3.88 5.36
N PHE A 100 -4.94 -3.09 5.73
CA PHE A 100 -3.71 -3.60 6.31
C PHE A 100 -3.94 -4.22 7.70
N ALA A 101 -4.80 -3.64 8.52
CA ALA A 101 -5.18 -4.20 9.82
C ALA A 101 -5.82 -5.59 9.68
N ALA A 102 -6.63 -5.77 8.63
CA ALA A 102 -7.25 -7.07 8.33
C ALA A 102 -6.25 -8.10 7.76
N ARG A 103 -5.15 -7.66 7.11
CA ARG A 103 -4.19 -8.51 6.41
C ARG A 103 -2.95 -8.86 7.22
N ALA A 104 -2.53 -8.05 8.18
CA ALA A 104 -1.35 -8.27 9.01
C ALA A 104 -1.45 -9.59 9.80
N ARG A 105 -0.56 -10.53 9.51
CA ARG A 105 -0.50 -11.84 10.15
C ARG A 105 0.68 -11.96 11.10
N THR A 106 1.84 -11.43 10.69
CA THR A 106 3.04 -11.49 11.51
C THR A 106 2.97 -10.53 12.70
N LYS A 107 3.73 -10.82 13.76
CA LYS A 107 3.86 -9.92 14.90
C LYS A 107 4.37 -8.55 14.45
N GLU A 108 5.34 -8.51 13.55
CA GLU A 108 5.92 -7.28 13.05
C GLU A 108 4.91 -6.47 12.24
N GLY A 109 4.23 -7.07 11.26
CA GLY A 109 3.21 -6.42 10.47
C GLY A 109 2.09 -5.83 11.35
N LYS A 110 1.62 -6.56 12.38
CA LYS A 110 0.63 -6.07 13.33
C LYS A 110 1.11 -4.84 14.10
N LEU A 111 2.36 -4.84 14.59
CA LEU A 111 2.94 -3.71 15.31
C LEU A 111 3.10 -2.47 14.40
N GLN A 112 3.50 -2.68 13.14
CA GLN A 112 3.65 -1.61 12.16
C GLN A 112 2.31 -0.98 11.79
N VAL A 113 1.29 -1.81 11.53
CA VAL A 113 -0.07 -1.35 11.25
C VAL A 113 -0.66 -0.61 12.46
N GLU A 114 -0.51 -1.14 13.68
CA GLU A 114 -0.94 -0.46 14.90
C GLU A 114 -0.26 0.90 15.06
N LEU A 115 1.06 0.97 14.80
CA LEU A 115 1.81 2.23 14.84
C LEU A 115 1.26 3.24 13.82
N ALA A 116 0.99 2.82 12.59
CA ALA A 116 0.45 3.66 11.53
C ALA A 116 -0.96 4.17 11.88
N LEU A 117 -1.84 3.28 12.37
CA LEU A 117 -3.19 3.63 12.82
C LEU A 117 -3.17 4.67 13.97
N LEU A 118 -2.30 4.49 14.95
CA LEU A 118 -2.18 5.44 16.07
C LEU A 118 -1.64 6.80 15.64
N ASN A 119 -0.70 6.84 14.69
CA ASN A 119 -0.22 8.09 14.10
C ASN A 119 -1.36 8.79 13.33
N TYR A 120 -2.09 8.06 12.50
CA TYR A 120 -3.25 8.58 11.78
C TYR A 120 -4.33 9.12 12.72
N GLN A 121 -4.66 8.39 13.78
CA GLN A 121 -5.61 8.86 14.81
C GLN A 121 -5.11 10.11 15.54
N LEU A 122 -3.81 10.18 15.86
CA LEU A 122 -3.21 11.30 16.53
C LEU A 122 -3.30 12.60 15.71
N THR A 123 -3.11 12.52 14.38
CA THR A 123 -3.27 13.68 13.49
C THR A 123 -4.73 14.16 13.48
N ARG A 124 -5.69 13.24 13.39
CA ARG A 124 -7.13 13.56 13.40
C ARG A 124 -7.61 14.16 14.74
N LEU A 125 -7.13 13.66 15.86
CA LEU A 125 -7.40 14.25 17.18
C LEU A 125 -6.80 15.65 17.33
N SER A 126 -5.74 15.99 16.62
CA SER A 126 -5.07 17.29 16.72
C SER A 126 -5.92 18.46 16.21
N GLY A 127 -6.79 18.22 15.25
CA GLY A 127 -7.70 19.23 14.73
C GLY A 127 -8.92 19.53 15.60
N SER A 128 -9.20 18.73 16.61
CA SER A 128 -10.40 18.85 17.45
C SER A 128 -10.29 19.88 18.60
N SER A 129 -9.09 20.23 19.02
CA SER A 129 -8.86 21.17 20.14
C SER A 129 -9.20 22.64 19.82
N GLY A 130 -9.08 23.05 18.55
CA GLY A 130 -9.33 24.44 18.15
C GLY A 130 -10.80 24.87 18.15
N TYR A 131 -11.73 23.93 18.08
CA TYR A 131 -13.16 24.23 18.10
C TYR A 131 -13.73 24.32 19.54
N LEU A 132 -13.24 23.43 20.42
CA LEU A 132 -13.66 23.43 21.83
C LEU A 132 -13.09 24.63 22.62
N SER A 133 -11.91 25.13 22.24
CA SER A 133 -11.31 26.32 22.86
C SER A 133 -12.03 27.63 22.49
N ARG A 134 -12.76 27.66 21.36
CA ARG A 134 -13.58 28.83 20.97
C ARG A 134 -14.95 28.91 21.67
N LEU A 135 -15.46 27.77 22.17
CA LEU A 135 -16.74 27.69 22.87
C LEU A 135 -16.62 27.94 24.39
N GLY A 136 -15.41 27.89 24.94
CA GLY A 136 -15.12 28.18 26.33
C GLY A 136 -14.42 29.54 26.48
N GLY A 137 -15.17 30.63 26.37
CA GLY A 137 -14.67 31.99 26.57
C GLY A 137 -14.21 32.23 28.01
N GLY A 138 -12.92 32.14 28.27
CA GLY A 138 -12.32 32.57 29.55
C GLY A 138 -10.86 32.13 29.64
N ILE A 139 -9.97 33.09 29.93
CA ILE A 139 -8.56 32.82 30.23
C ILE A 139 -8.54 32.00 31.55
N GLY A 140 -8.23 30.70 31.47
CA GLY A 140 -7.95 29.85 32.63
C GLY A 140 -8.95 28.72 32.95
N THR A 141 -10.06 28.56 32.22
CA THR A 141 -10.99 27.44 32.45
C THR A 141 -10.69 26.27 31.49
N ARG A 142 -9.91 25.29 31.94
CA ARG A 142 -9.81 23.99 31.31
C ARG A 142 -11.16 23.26 31.45
N GLY A 143 -11.95 23.20 30.37
CA GLY A 143 -13.19 22.45 30.38
C GLY A 143 -12.92 20.92 30.46
N PRO A 144 -13.86 20.11 31.02
CA PRO A 144 -13.70 18.66 31.19
C PRO A 144 -13.47 17.90 29.85
N GLY A 145 -13.84 18.48 28.68
CA GLY A 145 -13.57 17.90 27.38
C GLY A 145 -12.12 18.05 26.91
N GLU A 146 -11.44 19.14 27.32
CA GLU A 146 -10.04 19.38 26.97
C GLU A 146 -9.10 18.41 27.69
N THR A 147 -9.39 18.12 28.96
CA THR A 147 -8.62 17.14 29.74
C THR A 147 -8.77 15.72 29.23
N LYS A 148 -9.93 15.31 28.72
CA LYS A 148 -10.15 13.97 28.16
C LYS A 148 -9.34 13.80 26.85
N LEU A 149 -9.46 14.75 25.94
CA LEU A 149 -8.72 14.74 24.66
C LEU A 149 -7.19 14.72 24.87
N GLU A 150 -6.70 15.49 25.84
CA GLU A 150 -5.28 15.53 26.15
C GLU A 150 -4.80 14.23 26.82
N THR A 151 -5.66 13.62 27.63
CA THR A 151 -5.40 12.31 28.22
C THR A 151 -5.31 11.23 27.15
N ASP A 152 -6.27 11.21 26.20
CA ASP A 152 -6.29 10.25 25.10
C ASP A 152 -5.05 10.42 24.20
N ARG A 153 -4.68 11.66 23.86
CA ARG A 153 -3.44 11.96 23.12
C ARG A 153 -2.19 11.47 23.85
N ARG A 154 -2.12 11.65 25.15
CA ARG A 154 -0.98 11.19 25.96
C ARG A 154 -0.89 9.67 25.98
N GLN A 155 -2.03 8.99 26.09
CA GLN A 155 -2.07 7.52 26.02
C GLN A 155 -1.60 7.01 24.65
N ILE A 156 -2.10 7.60 23.56
CA ILE A 156 -1.70 7.25 22.18
C ILE A 156 -0.19 7.48 22.01
N ARG A 157 0.36 8.63 22.42
CA ARG A 157 1.81 8.89 22.31
C ARG A 157 2.64 7.89 23.12
N LYS A 158 2.17 7.51 24.32
CA LYS A 158 2.83 6.49 25.13
C LYS A 158 2.84 5.13 24.42
N ARG A 159 1.71 4.74 23.81
CA ARG A 159 1.62 3.49 23.05
C ARG A 159 2.53 3.51 21.82
N ILE A 160 2.55 4.61 21.06
CA ILE A 160 3.47 4.82 19.93
C ILE A 160 4.93 4.61 20.38
N SER A 161 5.33 5.16 21.53
CA SER A 161 6.70 5.01 22.03
C SER A 161 7.05 3.56 22.37
N VAL A 162 6.10 2.79 22.91
CA VAL A 162 6.27 1.36 23.19
C VAL A 162 6.41 0.59 21.88
N LEU A 163 5.50 0.80 20.92
CA LEU A 163 5.52 0.12 19.62
C LEU A 163 6.84 0.36 18.86
N LYS A 164 7.32 1.61 18.83
CA LYS A 164 8.62 1.93 18.21
C LYS A 164 9.77 1.13 18.81
N ARG A 165 9.78 0.93 20.13
CA ARG A 165 10.82 0.11 20.80
C ARG A 165 10.69 -1.37 20.42
N GLU A 166 9.48 -1.91 20.38
CA GLU A 166 9.23 -3.31 20.00
C GLU A 166 9.66 -3.57 18.55
N ILE A 167 9.31 -2.67 17.62
CA ILE A 167 9.71 -2.74 16.21
C ILE A 167 11.24 -2.67 16.09
N GLU A 168 11.90 -1.78 16.83
CA GLU A 168 13.36 -1.68 16.81
C GLU A 168 14.06 -2.96 17.33
N GLN A 169 13.48 -3.65 18.32
CA GLN A 169 13.99 -4.94 18.77
C GLN A 169 13.89 -6.01 17.68
N ILE A 170 12.75 -6.07 16.98
CA ILE A 170 12.57 -6.99 15.86
C ILE A 170 13.57 -6.69 14.75
N ARG A 171 13.78 -5.40 14.44
CA ARG A 171 14.76 -4.95 13.44
C ARG A 171 16.19 -5.40 13.78
N LYS A 172 16.60 -5.28 15.02
CA LYS A 172 17.93 -5.78 15.48
C LYS A 172 18.08 -7.27 15.26
N HIS A 173 17.07 -8.06 15.60
CA HIS A 173 17.09 -9.51 15.34
C HIS A 173 17.19 -9.83 13.85
N ARG A 174 16.45 -9.09 13.01
CA ARG A 174 16.50 -9.27 11.56
C ARG A 174 17.89 -8.94 11.01
N ASN A 175 18.53 -7.88 11.47
CA ASN A 175 19.89 -7.52 11.05
C ASN A 175 20.90 -8.63 11.34
N LEU A 176 20.81 -9.32 12.48
CA LEU A 176 21.66 -10.48 12.78
C LEU A 176 21.44 -11.65 11.80
N HIS A 177 20.18 -11.89 11.40
CA HIS A 177 19.88 -12.88 10.37
C HIS A 177 20.39 -12.47 8.98
N ARG A 178 20.35 -11.17 8.66
CA ARG A 178 20.90 -10.61 7.41
C ARG A 178 22.42 -10.77 7.34
N GLU A 179 23.12 -10.46 8.43
CA GLU A 179 24.59 -10.66 8.48
C GLU A 179 24.97 -12.14 8.25
N ARG A 180 24.20 -13.08 8.79
CA ARG A 180 24.41 -14.51 8.51
C ARG A 180 24.15 -14.83 7.04
N ARG A 181 23.06 -14.32 6.42
CA ARG A 181 22.78 -14.49 4.99
C ARG A 181 23.89 -13.93 4.09
N LYS A 182 24.44 -12.76 4.44
CA LYS A 182 25.58 -12.16 3.70
C LYS A 182 26.83 -13.07 3.78
N LYS A 183 27.06 -13.76 4.90
CA LYS A 183 28.13 -14.76 5.03
C LYS A 183 27.90 -16.01 4.15
N ASP A 184 26.65 -16.44 4.05
CA ASP A 184 26.27 -17.61 3.23
C ASP A 184 26.25 -17.30 1.72
N ARG A 185 26.51 -16.06 1.31
CA ARG A 185 26.54 -15.57 -0.09
C ARG A 185 25.31 -15.97 -0.93
N THR A 186 24.16 -16.19 -0.30
CA THR A 186 22.93 -16.50 -1.05
C THR A 186 22.28 -15.19 -1.51
N PRO A 187 22.18 -14.91 -2.84
CA PRO A 187 21.64 -13.68 -3.36
C PRO A 187 20.17 -13.52 -3.03
N LEU A 188 19.73 -12.27 -2.86
CA LEU A 188 18.34 -11.89 -2.61
C LEU A 188 17.74 -11.25 -3.85
N VAL A 189 16.66 -11.84 -4.38
CA VAL A 189 15.86 -11.33 -5.50
C VAL A 189 14.53 -10.83 -4.95
N SER A 190 14.20 -9.56 -5.17
CA SER A 190 12.98 -8.96 -4.62
C SER A 190 11.95 -8.69 -5.72
N LEU A 191 10.73 -9.19 -5.56
CA LEU A 191 9.62 -8.88 -6.44
C LEU A 191 8.99 -7.56 -6.01
N VAL A 192 8.93 -6.59 -6.91
CA VAL A 192 8.28 -5.30 -6.70
C VAL A 192 7.28 -5.02 -7.81
N GLY A 193 6.31 -4.17 -7.58
CA GLY A 193 5.34 -3.80 -8.61
C GLY A 193 4.04 -3.30 -7.99
N TYR A 194 3.16 -2.82 -8.84
CA TYR A 194 1.87 -2.30 -8.42
C TYR A 194 0.99 -3.37 -7.77
N THR A 195 0.00 -2.97 -6.97
CA THR A 195 -1.00 -3.92 -6.44
C THR A 195 -1.67 -4.66 -7.60
N ASN A 196 -1.96 -5.93 -7.39
CA ASN A 196 -2.58 -6.81 -8.39
C ASN A 196 -1.78 -7.07 -9.69
N ALA A 197 -0.49 -6.68 -9.78
CA ALA A 197 0.35 -7.00 -10.94
C ALA A 197 0.73 -8.50 -11.04
N GLY A 198 0.35 -9.31 -10.04
CA GLY A 198 0.61 -10.76 -10.04
C GLY A 198 1.95 -11.15 -9.41
N LYS A 199 2.53 -10.31 -8.53
CA LYS A 199 3.77 -10.63 -7.80
C LYS A 199 3.71 -11.95 -7.04
N SER A 200 2.66 -12.15 -6.24
CA SER A 200 2.50 -13.36 -5.43
C SER A 200 2.24 -14.60 -6.30
N THR A 201 1.58 -14.44 -7.46
CA THR A 201 1.41 -15.51 -8.45
C THR A 201 2.75 -15.88 -9.08
N LEU A 202 3.55 -14.88 -9.45
CA LEU A 202 4.89 -15.10 -9.99
C LEU A 202 5.82 -15.72 -8.93
N PHE A 203 5.74 -15.26 -7.69
CA PHE A 203 6.46 -15.87 -6.56
C PHE A 203 6.12 -17.36 -6.42
N GLN A 204 4.84 -17.71 -6.47
CA GLN A 204 4.36 -19.09 -6.40
C GLN A 204 4.87 -19.93 -7.58
N ALA A 205 4.79 -19.39 -8.81
CA ALA A 205 5.28 -20.08 -10.00
C ALA A 205 6.78 -20.36 -9.94
N LEU A 206 7.58 -19.43 -9.40
CA LEU A 206 9.02 -19.58 -9.26
C LEU A 206 9.42 -20.49 -8.08
N SER A 207 8.68 -20.42 -6.95
CA SER A 207 8.97 -21.22 -5.75
C SER A 207 8.41 -22.64 -5.80
N LYS A 208 7.43 -22.90 -6.68
CA LYS A 208 6.67 -24.17 -6.77
C LYS A 208 5.97 -24.55 -5.46
N GLU A 209 5.65 -23.56 -4.61
CA GLU A 209 4.91 -23.76 -3.38
C GLU A 209 3.48 -23.22 -3.50
N ASP A 210 2.51 -23.92 -2.91
CA ASP A 210 1.13 -23.48 -2.82
C ASP A 210 1.01 -22.34 -1.78
N THR A 211 1.01 -21.10 -2.25
CA THR A 211 0.68 -19.92 -1.46
C THR A 211 -0.72 -19.44 -1.79
N LEU A 212 -1.47 -18.97 -0.80
CA LEU A 212 -2.79 -18.41 -1.05
C LEU A 212 -2.68 -17.11 -1.84
N VAL A 213 -2.91 -17.19 -3.14
CA VAL A 213 -3.00 -16.03 -4.02
C VAL A 213 -4.44 -15.52 -4.02
N SER A 214 -4.61 -14.21 -3.90
CA SER A 214 -5.91 -13.55 -3.96
C SER A 214 -5.86 -12.42 -4.98
N SER A 215 -6.89 -12.29 -5.80
CA SER A 215 -7.04 -11.18 -6.75
C SER A 215 -7.34 -9.83 -6.09
N ARG A 216 -7.51 -9.78 -4.77
CA ARG A 216 -7.78 -8.54 -4.04
C ARG A 216 -6.52 -7.73 -3.83
N LEU A 217 -6.64 -6.40 -3.82
CA LEU A 217 -5.54 -5.49 -3.54
C LEU A 217 -4.87 -5.82 -2.20
N PHE A 218 -3.56 -5.63 -2.13
CA PHE A 218 -2.75 -5.93 -0.94
C PHE A 218 -2.91 -7.36 -0.42
N SER A 219 -2.89 -8.35 -1.33
CA SER A 219 -2.92 -9.77 -0.96
C SER A 219 -1.74 -10.16 -0.05
N THR A 220 -0.59 -9.54 -0.26
CA THR A 220 0.62 -9.70 0.55
C THR A 220 0.92 -8.40 1.29
N LEU A 221 0.92 -8.43 2.61
CA LEU A 221 1.36 -7.34 3.48
C LEU A 221 2.69 -7.68 4.17
N ASP A 222 2.79 -8.89 4.68
CA ASP A 222 4.00 -9.41 5.31
C ASP A 222 4.94 -9.96 4.22
N THR A 223 6.20 -9.55 4.20
CA THR A 223 7.19 -10.05 3.24
C THR A 223 7.39 -11.55 3.41
N LEU A 224 7.22 -12.30 2.33
CA LEU A 224 7.51 -13.72 2.28
C LEU A 224 8.88 -13.92 1.63
N ILE A 225 9.81 -14.59 2.34
CA ILE A 225 11.12 -14.93 1.79
C ILE A 225 11.24 -16.44 1.70
N ARG A 226 11.68 -16.94 0.54
CA ARG A 226 11.92 -18.36 0.30
C ARG A 226 13.24 -18.59 -0.40
N ARG A 227 13.92 -19.67 -0.01
CA ARG A 227 15.09 -20.16 -0.74
C ARG A 227 14.61 -21.09 -1.86
N ILE A 228 14.95 -20.75 -3.10
CA ILE A 228 14.58 -21.53 -4.28
C ILE A 228 15.81 -21.93 -5.07
N LYS A 229 15.69 -23.00 -5.83
CA LYS A 229 16.71 -23.49 -6.78
C LYS A 229 16.25 -23.15 -8.20
N LEU A 230 16.96 -22.24 -8.87
CA LEU A 230 16.58 -21.73 -10.18
C LEU A 230 17.15 -22.53 -11.36
N GLY A 231 18.09 -23.44 -11.12
CA GLY A 231 18.73 -24.28 -12.13
C GLY A 231 20.16 -24.61 -11.76
N GLY A 232 20.66 -25.77 -12.17
CA GLY A 232 21.99 -26.23 -11.77
C GLY A 232 22.16 -26.20 -10.23
N GLU A 233 23.22 -25.57 -9.76
CA GLU A 233 23.50 -25.33 -8.33
C GLU A 233 23.14 -23.91 -7.87
N CYS A 234 22.44 -23.10 -8.72
CA CYS A 234 22.09 -21.73 -8.38
C CYS A 234 20.92 -21.69 -7.38
N HIS A 235 21.19 -21.22 -6.16
CA HIS A 235 20.21 -20.98 -5.13
C HIS A 235 20.07 -19.48 -4.88
N VAL A 236 18.84 -18.99 -4.83
CA VAL A 236 18.55 -17.61 -4.48
C VAL A 236 17.50 -17.54 -3.38
N LEU A 237 17.48 -16.44 -2.66
CA LEU A 237 16.34 -16.05 -1.85
C LEU A 237 15.44 -15.19 -2.71
N ILE A 238 14.17 -15.55 -2.83
CA ILE A 238 13.17 -14.70 -3.47
C ILE A 238 12.25 -14.11 -2.42
N SER A 239 11.95 -12.81 -2.53
CA SER A 239 11.01 -12.13 -1.62
C SER A 239 9.80 -11.61 -2.38
N ASP A 240 8.59 -11.88 -1.88
CA ASP A 240 7.36 -11.23 -2.29
C ASP A 240 7.09 -10.04 -1.37
N THR A 241 6.86 -8.86 -1.94
CA THR A 241 6.71 -7.61 -1.20
C THR A 241 5.31 -7.03 -1.33
N VAL A 242 4.99 -6.06 -0.47
CA VAL A 242 3.74 -5.28 -0.55
C VAL A 242 3.63 -4.60 -1.90
N GLY A 243 2.43 -4.65 -2.51
CA GLY A 243 2.17 -3.93 -3.75
C GLY A 243 2.10 -2.43 -3.54
N PHE A 244 2.65 -1.68 -4.50
CA PHE A 244 2.52 -0.22 -4.53
C PHE A 244 1.16 0.20 -5.08
N ILE A 245 0.76 1.42 -4.76
CA ILE A 245 -0.53 2.01 -5.14
C ILE A 245 -0.35 3.52 -5.36
N ARG A 246 -1.18 4.12 -6.20
CA ARG A 246 -1.24 5.58 -6.36
C ARG A 246 -1.58 6.26 -5.03
N LYS A 247 -1.06 7.47 -4.81
CA LYS A 247 -1.31 8.27 -3.59
C LYS A 247 -1.02 7.49 -2.30
N LEU A 248 0.06 6.66 -2.29
CA LEU A 248 0.46 5.95 -1.07
C LEU A 248 0.86 6.99 -0.01
N PRO A 249 0.18 7.05 1.14
CA PRO A 249 0.51 8.04 2.17
C PRO A 249 1.93 7.87 2.70
N HIS A 250 2.72 8.95 2.80
CA HIS A 250 4.10 8.91 3.34
C HIS A 250 4.18 8.30 4.75
N GLN A 251 3.12 8.43 5.54
CA GLN A 251 3.04 7.80 6.86
C GLN A 251 3.06 6.27 6.75
N LEU A 252 2.46 5.71 5.68
CA LEU A 252 2.47 4.27 5.40
C LEU A 252 3.82 3.82 4.86
N VAL A 253 4.45 4.58 3.96
CA VAL A 253 5.82 4.29 3.49
C VAL A 253 6.76 4.17 4.68
N SER A 254 6.69 5.11 5.63
CA SER A 254 7.52 5.09 6.83
C SER A 254 7.21 3.90 7.76
N ALA A 255 5.94 3.51 7.90
CA ALA A 255 5.52 2.36 8.70
C ALA A 255 5.96 1.03 8.06
N PHE A 256 5.92 0.94 6.72
CA PHE A 256 6.34 -0.25 5.96
C PHE A 256 7.80 -0.22 5.53
N ARG A 257 8.57 0.78 5.94
CA ARG A 257 10.00 0.85 5.64
C ARG A 257 10.73 -0.46 5.94
N ALA A 258 10.31 -1.18 6.96
CA ALA A 258 10.90 -2.46 7.33
C ALA A 258 10.58 -3.61 6.33
N THR A 259 9.40 -3.60 5.70
CA THR A 259 9.06 -4.55 4.61
C THR A 259 9.74 -4.13 3.30
N LEU A 260 9.95 -2.85 3.08
CA LEU A 260 10.67 -2.29 1.94
C LEU A 260 12.20 -2.39 2.11
N GLU A 261 12.71 -2.60 3.33
CA GLU A 261 14.14 -2.85 3.57
C GLU A 261 14.66 -4.09 2.81
N GLU A 262 13.81 -5.10 2.55
CA GLU A 262 14.22 -6.26 1.74
C GLU A 262 14.36 -5.89 0.25
N VAL A 263 13.72 -4.83 -0.23
CA VAL A 263 13.92 -4.29 -1.57
C VAL A 263 15.24 -3.53 -1.65
N VAL A 264 15.53 -2.69 -0.64
CA VAL A 264 16.78 -1.93 -0.54
C VAL A 264 18.01 -2.83 -0.39
N GLU A 265 17.85 -4.00 0.23
CA GLU A 265 18.92 -4.98 0.43
C GLU A 265 19.00 -6.03 -0.70
N ALA A 266 18.12 -5.96 -1.70
CA ALA A 266 18.09 -6.91 -2.79
C ALA A 266 19.33 -6.79 -3.68
N ASP A 267 19.83 -7.94 -4.14
CA ASP A 267 20.90 -8.01 -5.14
C ASP A 267 20.35 -7.81 -6.55
N LEU A 268 19.07 -8.14 -6.75
CA LEU A 268 18.33 -7.98 -7.99
C LEU A 268 16.87 -7.66 -7.70
N ILE A 269 16.30 -6.71 -8.41
CA ILE A 269 14.87 -6.39 -8.36
C ILE A 269 14.19 -6.96 -9.61
N ILE A 270 13.06 -7.64 -9.42
CA ILE A 270 12.13 -8.00 -10.51
C ILE A 270 10.93 -7.07 -10.41
N HIS A 271 10.82 -6.12 -11.33
CA HIS A 271 9.70 -5.21 -11.43
C HIS A 271 8.58 -5.85 -12.24
N VAL A 272 7.51 -6.26 -11.56
CA VAL A 272 6.35 -6.93 -12.15
C VAL A 272 5.30 -5.91 -12.53
N ILE A 273 4.90 -5.91 -13.79
CA ILE A 273 3.90 -5.03 -14.40
C ILE A 273 2.78 -5.90 -14.96
N ASP A 274 1.53 -5.51 -14.78
CA ASP A 274 0.40 -6.13 -15.44
C ASP A 274 0.38 -5.71 -16.91
N ALA A 275 0.62 -6.67 -17.82
CA ALA A 275 0.67 -6.39 -19.24
C ALA A 275 -0.69 -6.00 -19.82
N SER A 276 -1.78 -6.53 -19.24
CA SER A 276 -3.16 -6.28 -19.67
C SER A 276 -3.75 -4.95 -19.18
N ASP A 277 -3.04 -4.27 -18.27
CA ASP A 277 -3.52 -3.02 -17.69
C ASP A 277 -3.31 -1.84 -18.67
N PRO A 278 -4.36 -1.10 -19.05
CA PRO A 278 -4.22 0.06 -19.93
C PRO A 278 -3.34 1.16 -19.33
N ASP A 279 -3.35 1.31 -17.99
CA ASP A 279 -2.58 2.30 -17.24
C ASP A 279 -1.17 1.78 -16.85
N ARG A 280 -0.69 0.69 -17.46
CA ARG A 280 0.57 0.03 -17.07
C ARG A 280 1.79 0.94 -17.04
N LEU A 281 1.86 1.93 -17.93
CA LEU A 281 2.99 2.86 -17.99
C LEU A 281 2.96 3.85 -16.82
N ASP A 282 1.81 4.39 -16.48
CA ASP A 282 1.64 5.30 -15.34
C ASP A 282 1.92 4.55 -14.02
N LYS A 283 1.37 3.34 -13.88
CA LYS A 283 1.62 2.48 -12.72
C LYS A 283 3.09 2.06 -12.61
N ARG A 284 3.78 1.85 -13.74
CA ARG A 284 5.23 1.66 -13.78
C ARG A 284 5.95 2.87 -13.20
N GLY A 285 5.55 4.09 -13.60
CA GLY A 285 6.11 5.35 -13.08
C GLY A 285 5.99 5.45 -11.57
N VAL A 286 4.79 5.22 -11.01
CA VAL A 286 4.55 5.23 -9.56
C VAL A 286 5.48 4.27 -8.80
N VAL A 287 5.72 3.08 -9.34
CA VAL A 287 6.63 2.10 -8.71
C VAL A 287 8.07 2.60 -8.73
N LEU A 288 8.52 3.19 -9.84
CA LEU A 288 9.87 3.72 -9.97
C LEU A 288 10.12 4.89 -9.00
N ASP A 289 9.16 5.81 -8.88
CA ASP A 289 9.23 6.94 -7.95
C ASP A 289 9.39 6.46 -6.49
N VAL A 290 8.65 5.42 -6.11
CA VAL A 290 8.78 4.84 -4.76
C VAL A 290 10.12 4.12 -4.57
N LEU A 291 10.63 3.42 -5.59
CA LEU A 291 11.96 2.81 -5.53
C LEU A 291 13.05 3.85 -5.33
N ASP A 292 12.95 5.00 -5.99
CA ASP A 292 13.87 6.13 -5.82
C ASP A 292 13.76 6.72 -4.40
N GLU A 293 12.53 6.91 -3.89
CA GLU A 293 12.28 7.44 -2.53
C GLU A 293 12.91 6.56 -1.44
N ILE A 294 12.87 5.24 -1.61
CA ILE A 294 13.46 4.30 -0.63
C ILE A 294 14.96 4.05 -0.84
N GLY A 295 15.57 4.63 -1.89
CA GLY A 295 16.98 4.46 -2.22
C GLY A 295 17.33 3.15 -2.94
N ALA A 296 16.37 2.58 -3.68
CA ALA A 296 16.54 1.36 -4.48
C ALA A 296 16.47 1.61 -5.99
N GLY A 297 16.49 2.87 -6.43
CA GLY A 297 16.38 3.26 -7.85
C GLY A 297 17.50 2.71 -8.73
N ASP A 298 18.74 2.69 -8.22
CA ASP A 298 19.95 2.25 -8.94
C ASP A 298 20.21 0.75 -8.88
N HIS A 299 19.35 -0.05 -8.25
CA HIS A 299 19.54 -1.49 -8.15
C HIS A 299 19.42 -2.17 -9.52
N PRO A 300 20.21 -3.23 -9.78
CA PRO A 300 20.00 -4.10 -10.95
C PRO A 300 18.55 -4.53 -11.02
N ARG A 301 17.94 -4.38 -12.22
CA ARG A 301 16.50 -4.58 -12.35
C ARG A 301 16.14 -5.29 -13.65
N LEU A 302 15.30 -6.33 -13.54
CA LEU A 302 14.58 -6.94 -14.65
C LEU A 302 13.12 -6.46 -14.61
N THR A 303 12.58 -6.11 -15.77
CA THR A 303 11.17 -5.74 -15.93
C THR A 303 10.39 -6.91 -16.48
N VAL A 304 9.28 -7.26 -15.83
CA VAL A 304 8.45 -8.42 -16.19
C VAL A 304 7.04 -7.95 -16.47
N TYR A 305 6.63 -7.99 -17.73
CA TYR A 305 5.26 -7.81 -18.16
C TYR A 305 4.51 -9.13 -17.96
N ASN A 306 3.82 -9.24 -16.84
CA ASN A 306 3.08 -10.43 -16.42
C ASN A 306 1.63 -10.37 -16.95
N LYS A 307 0.92 -11.51 -16.88
CA LYS A 307 -0.45 -11.70 -17.38
C LYS A 307 -0.54 -11.61 -18.91
N SER A 308 0.50 -12.09 -19.61
CA SER A 308 0.51 -12.13 -21.07
C SER A 308 -0.63 -12.97 -21.67
N ASP A 309 -1.20 -13.87 -20.89
CA ASP A 309 -2.36 -14.67 -21.24
C ASP A 309 -3.67 -13.88 -21.36
N LEU A 310 -3.69 -12.65 -20.85
CA LEU A 310 -4.83 -11.72 -20.91
C LEU A 310 -4.66 -10.63 -21.98
N LEU A 311 -3.55 -10.62 -22.71
CA LEU A 311 -3.33 -9.66 -23.79
C LEU A 311 -4.17 -10.03 -25.00
N ASP A 312 -4.90 -9.05 -25.52
CA ASP A 312 -5.52 -9.19 -26.82
C ASP A 312 -4.43 -9.21 -27.92
N PRO A 313 -4.62 -9.98 -29.01
CA PRO A 313 -3.64 -10.05 -30.11
C PRO A 313 -3.31 -8.68 -30.73
N GLU A 314 -4.18 -7.71 -30.58
CA GLU A 314 -4.03 -6.33 -31.06
C GLU A 314 -3.28 -5.42 -30.07
N ASP A 315 -3.18 -5.80 -28.79
CA ASP A 315 -2.45 -5.05 -27.75
C ASP A 315 -0.96 -5.37 -27.80
N ALA A 316 -0.27 -4.76 -28.75
CA ALA A 316 1.17 -4.92 -28.86
C ALA A 316 1.89 -4.36 -27.62
N LEU A 317 2.66 -5.22 -26.95
CA LEU A 317 3.67 -4.75 -26.02
C LEU A 317 4.72 -3.91 -26.76
N PRO A 318 5.32 -2.89 -26.13
CA PRO A 318 6.47 -2.20 -26.71
C PRO A 318 7.57 -3.22 -27.05
N ILE A 319 8.47 -2.85 -27.97
CA ILE A 319 9.65 -3.67 -28.26
C ILE A 319 10.42 -3.87 -26.94
N LEU A 320 10.48 -5.12 -26.48
CA LEU A 320 11.12 -5.46 -25.23
C LEU A 320 12.63 -5.21 -25.30
N GLN A 321 13.17 -4.58 -24.29
CA GLN A 321 14.60 -4.41 -24.09
C GLN A 321 15.22 -5.73 -23.57
N PRO A 322 16.53 -5.90 -23.61
CA PRO A 322 17.19 -7.13 -23.16
C PRO A 322 16.89 -7.55 -21.71
N ASN A 323 16.52 -6.60 -20.86
CA ASN A 323 16.15 -6.80 -19.45
C ASN A 323 14.62 -6.79 -19.22
N GLU A 324 13.82 -6.87 -20.28
CA GLU A 324 12.36 -6.89 -20.23
C GLU A 324 11.83 -8.23 -20.75
N PHE A 325 10.89 -8.83 -20.01
CA PHE A 325 10.35 -10.15 -20.27
C PHE A 325 8.83 -10.11 -20.29
N CYS A 326 8.23 -10.85 -21.24
CA CYS A 326 6.79 -11.05 -21.28
C CYS A 326 6.49 -12.45 -20.73
N VAL A 327 5.69 -12.52 -19.65
CA VAL A 327 5.42 -13.78 -18.98
C VAL A 327 3.93 -13.93 -18.63
N SER A 328 3.50 -15.18 -18.46
CA SER A 328 2.29 -15.49 -17.73
C SER A 328 2.65 -16.39 -16.53
N ALA A 329 2.51 -15.85 -15.34
CA ALA A 329 2.73 -16.62 -14.11
C ALA A 329 1.71 -17.75 -13.93
N VAL A 330 0.56 -17.69 -14.61
CA VAL A 330 -0.51 -18.71 -14.55
C VAL A 330 -0.23 -19.85 -15.51
N THR A 331 0.15 -19.55 -16.77
CA THR A 331 0.39 -20.57 -17.80
C THR A 331 1.83 -21.08 -17.80
N GLY A 332 2.77 -20.34 -17.21
CA GLY A 332 4.18 -20.66 -17.22
C GLY A 332 4.93 -20.12 -18.45
N GLN A 333 4.26 -19.45 -19.37
CA GLN A 333 4.89 -18.87 -20.58
C GLN A 333 5.95 -17.83 -20.18
N GLY A 334 7.11 -17.85 -20.82
CA GLY A 334 8.22 -16.90 -20.61
C GLY A 334 8.97 -17.06 -19.29
N LEU A 335 8.59 -18.00 -18.41
CA LEU A 335 9.27 -18.20 -17.12
C LEU A 335 10.67 -18.80 -17.26
N VAL A 336 10.92 -19.61 -18.30
CA VAL A 336 12.23 -20.24 -18.54
C VAL A 336 13.25 -19.16 -18.87
N GLU A 337 12.92 -18.25 -19.75
CA GLU A 337 13.75 -17.12 -20.18
C GLU A 337 14.01 -16.17 -19.02
N LEU A 338 12.99 -15.86 -18.23
CA LEU A 338 13.12 -15.03 -17.01
C LEU A 338 14.09 -15.70 -16.02
N VAL A 339 13.93 -16.99 -15.74
CA VAL A 339 14.80 -17.73 -14.80
C VAL A 339 16.25 -17.72 -15.31
N ALA A 340 16.49 -17.91 -16.60
CA ALA A 340 17.82 -17.85 -17.20
C ALA A 340 18.46 -16.47 -17.01
N ALA A 341 17.69 -15.38 -17.20
CA ALA A 341 18.16 -14.02 -16.99
C ALA A 341 18.48 -13.75 -15.51
N VAL A 342 17.61 -14.19 -14.58
CA VAL A 342 17.88 -14.06 -13.13
C VAL A 342 19.18 -14.77 -12.75
N VAL A 343 19.41 -15.99 -13.24
CA VAL A 343 20.64 -16.75 -12.97
C VAL A 343 21.86 -16.01 -13.51
N SER A 344 21.79 -15.44 -14.71
CA SER A 344 22.88 -14.65 -15.31
C SER A 344 23.23 -13.42 -14.48
N GLU A 345 22.23 -12.61 -14.11
CA GLU A 345 22.42 -11.37 -13.34
C GLU A 345 23.01 -11.64 -11.96
N VAL A 346 22.47 -12.63 -11.25
CA VAL A 346 22.91 -13.01 -9.92
C VAL A 346 24.34 -13.59 -9.94
N SER A 347 24.71 -14.34 -10.98
CA SER A 347 26.06 -14.90 -11.13
C SER A 347 27.08 -13.77 -11.39
N THR A 348 26.72 -12.77 -12.21
CA THR A 348 27.57 -11.61 -12.50
C THR A 348 27.79 -10.75 -11.24
N ALA A 349 26.74 -10.51 -10.44
CA ALA A 349 26.83 -9.78 -9.19
C ALA A 349 27.69 -10.48 -8.13
N SER A 350 27.74 -11.80 -8.14
CA SER A 350 28.58 -12.58 -7.20
C SER A 350 30.08 -12.47 -7.53
N VAL A 351 30.44 -12.36 -8.82
CA VAL A 351 31.83 -12.20 -9.27
C VAL A 351 32.38 -10.81 -8.97
N SER A 352 31.55 -9.77 -9.08
CA SER A 352 31.96 -8.38 -8.81
C SER A 352 32.19 -8.07 -7.30
N ARG A 353 31.75 -8.95 -6.41
CA ARG A 353 31.91 -8.81 -4.93
C ARG A 353 33.03 -9.69 -4.35
N SER A 354 33.70 -10.49 -5.16
CA SER A 354 34.86 -11.29 -4.76
C SER A 354 36.16 -10.59 -5.09
#